data_ca5c18b5f8cd0fac68000dcaf8e3f7e5
#
_entry.id   ca5c18b5f8cd0fac68000dcaf8e3f7e5
#
_cell.length_a   1.000
_cell.length_b   1.000
_cell.length_c   1.000
_cell.angle_alpha   90.00
_cell.angle_beta   90.00
_cell.angle_gamma   90.00
#
_symmetry.space_group_name_H-M   'P 1'
#
loop_
_entity.id
_entity.type
_entity.pdbx_description
1 polymer ?
#
loop_
_entity_poly.entity_id
_entity_poly.type
_entity_poly.pdbx_seq_one_letter_code
_entity_poly.pdbx_strand_id
1 'polypeptide(L)' 'MPKGKVKWFNKTKGYGFIEPEEGDKDVFVHISAVKNSGMEDLEEGQELEFEIVENNGEISAENLK' A
#
# COMPACT_ATOMS: atom_id res chain seq x y z
N MET A 1 6.57 -10.37 6.34
CA MET A 1 5.60 -9.48 5.68
C MET A 1 5.97 -9.31 4.22
N PRO A 2 4.99 -9.25 3.33
CA PRO A 2 5.29 -9.00 1.92
C PRO A 2 6.00 -7.67 1.72
N LYS A 3 6.78 -7.60 0.66
CA LYS A 3 7.47 -6.37 0.26
C LYS A 3 7.02 -5.98 -1.14
N GLY A 4 7.10 -4.71 -1.43
CA GLY A 4 6.78 -4.21 -2.74
C GLY A 4 7.21 -2.78 -2.94
N LYS A 5 6.83 -2.24 -4.08
CA LYS A 5 7.11 -0.85 -4.43
C LYS A 5 5.81 -0.12 -4.69
N VAL A 6 5.76 1.12 -4.26
CA VAL A 6 4.61 1.97 -4.56
C VAL A 6 4.57 2.21 -6.06
N LYS A 7 3.48 1.80 -6.69
CA LYS A 7 3.28 2.02 -8.12
C LYS A 7 2.89 3.47 -8.37
N TRP A 8 1.93 3.95 -7.61
CA TRP A 8 1.56 5.35 -7.56
C TRP A 8 0.69 5.59 -6.33
N PHE A 9 0.64 6.82 -5.88
CA PHE A 9 -0.21 7.20 -4.76
C PHE A 9 -0.70 8.61 -4.97
N ASN A 10 -2.00 8.83 -4.77
CA ASN A 10 -2.62 10.14 -4.91
C ASN A 10 -3.12 10.60 -3.54
N LYS A 11 -2.36 11.50 -2.93
CA LYS A 11 -2.66 12.02 -1.61
C LYS A 11 -3.97 12.79 -1.57
N THR A 12 -4.30 13.47 -2.67
CA THR A 12 -5.54 14.25 -2.76
C THR A 12 -6.75 13.35 -2.78
N LYS A 13 -6.69 12.25 -3.53
CA LYS A 13 -7.77 11.26 -3.55
C LYS A 13 -7.72 10.31 -2.37
N GLY A 14 -6.55 10.16 -1.74
CA GLY A 14 -6.40 9.37 -0.54
C GLY A 14 -6.21 7.88 -0.77
N TYR A 15 -5.64 7.48 -1.91
CA TYR A 15 -5.37 6.08 -2.17
C TYR A 15 -4.29 5.89 -3.23
N GLY A 16 -3.80 4.68 -3.32
CA GLY A 16 -2.82 4.31 -4.33
C GLY A 16 -2.69 2.80 -4.43
N PHE A 17 -1.67 2.35 -5.12
CA PHE A 17 -1.41 0.92 -5.31
C PHE A 17 0.06 0.61 -5.09
N ILE A 18 0.28 -0.57 -4.52
CA ILE A 18 1.62 -1.11 -4.29
C ILE A 18 1.77 -2.33 -5.18
N GLU A 19 2.88 -2.40 -5.91
CA GLU A 19 3.22 -3.57 -6.71
C GLU A 19 4.06 -4.51 -5.85
N PRO A 20 3.51 -5.67 -5.43
CA PRO A 20 4.28 -6.59 -4.60
C PRO A 20 5.43 -7.22 -5.38
N GLU A 21 6.52 -7.55 -4.68
CA GLU A 21 7.65 -8.25 -5.31
C GLU A 21 7.24 -9.61 -5.81
N GLU A 22 6.38 -10.28 -5.06
CA GLU A 22 5.83 -11.58 -5.42
C GLU A 22 4.33 -11.43 -5.62
N GLY A 23 3.85 -11.76 -6.78
CA GLY A 23 2.43 -11.69 -7.08
C GLY A 23 2.15 -10.89 -8.34
N ASP A 24 0.99 -11.11 -8.90
CA ASP A 24 0.60 -10.54 -10.18
C ASP A 24 -0.34 -9.35 -10.06
N LYS A 25 -0.82 -9.08 -8.85
CA LYS A 25 -1.84 -8.05 -8.67
C LYS A 25 -1.35 -6.94 -7.75
N ASP A 26 -1.62 -5.72 -8.14
CA ASP A 26 -1.35 -4.58 -7.30
C ASP A 26 -2.24 -4.62 -6.06
N VAL A 27 -1.71 -4.16 -4.95
CA VAL A 27 -2.42 -4.11 -3.68
C VAL A 27 -2.87 -2.69 -3.40
N PHE A 28 -4.15 -2.51 -3.16
CA PHE A 28 -4.71 -1.20 -2.84
C PHE A 28 -4.19 -0.71 -1.48
N VAL A 29 -3.89 0.58 -1.40
CA VAL A 29 -3.52 1.20 -0.12
C VAL A 29 -4.30 2.50 0.05
N HIS A 30 -4.96 2.62 1.19
CA HIS A 30 -5.72 3.83 1.53
C HIS A 30 -4.87 4.74 2.42
N ILE A 31 -5.12 6.04 2.34
CA ILE A 31 -4.35 7.01 3.12
C ILE A 31 -4.44 6.75 4.64
N SER A 32 -5.54 6.18 5.11
CA SER A 32 -5.66 5.83 6.52
C SER A 32 -4.61 4.82 6.95
N ALA A 33 -4.27 3.86 6.09
CA ALA A 33 -3.21 2.88 6.37
C ALA A 33 -1.86 3.57 6.42
N VAL A 34 -1.62 4.54 5.55
CA VAL A 34 -0.38 5.32 5.55
C VAL A 34 -0.23 6.09 6.86
N LYS A 35 -1.26 6.77 7.27
CA LYS A 35 -1.25 7.56 8.51
C LYS A 35 -1.13 6.68 9.75
N ASN A 36 -1.84 5.56 9.78
CA ASN A 36 -1.77 4.62 10.89
C ASN A 36 -0.38 3.99 11.02
N SER A 37 0.39 3.98 9.95
CA SER A 37 1.75 3.46 9.94
C SER A 37 2.80 4.52 10.31
N GLY A 38 2.36 5.73 10.62
CA GLY A 38 3.26 6.83 10.97
C GLY A 38 3.85 7.55 9.78
N MET A 39 3.30 7.35 8.61
CA MET A 39 3.76 8.00 7.38
C MET A 39 2.79 9.10 6.99
N GLU A 40 3.23 10.06 6.20
CA GLU A 40 2.37 11.13 5.70
C GLU A 40 1.99 10.94 4.25
N ASP A 41 2.85 10.27 3.48
CA ASP A 41 2.67 10.14 2.05
C ASP A 41 3.51 8.96 1.55
N LEU A 42 3.25 8.55 0.33
CA LEU A 42 4.04 7.52 -0.35
C LEU A 42 4.50 8.08 -1.69
N GLU A 43 5.74 7.78 -2.04
CA GLU A 43 6.30 8.21 -3.32
C GLU A 43 6.33 7.05 -4.30
N GLU A 44 6.17 7.38 -5.58
CA GLU A 44 6.26 6.38 -6.65
C GLU A 44 7.63 5.73 -6.64
N GLY A 45 7.65 4.40 -6.65
CA GLY A 45 8.89 3.64 -6.60
C GLY A 45 9.43 3.38 -5.20
N GLN A 46 8.78 3.90 -4.17
CA GLN A 46 9.21 3.70 -2.80
C GLN A 46 9.08 2.23 -2.41
N GLU A 47 10.13 1.66 -1.85
CA GLU A 47 10.10 0.28 -1.36
C GLU A 47 9.57 0.26 0.07
N LEU A 48 8.71 -0.70 0.36
CA LEU A 48 8.18 -0.86 1.71
C LEU A 48 7.68 -2.27 1.96
N GLU A 49 7.47 -2.57 3.23
CA GLU A 49 6.83 -3.81 3.67
C GLU A 49 5.40 -3.48 4.10
N PHE A 50 4.52 -4.44 3.98
CA PHE A 50 3.12 -4.23 4.34
C PHE A 50 2.44 -5.56 4.65
N GLU A 51 1.30 -5.48 5.34
CA GLU A 51 0.44 -6.64 5.53
C GLU A 51 -0.67 -6.60 4.51
N ILE A 52 -1.04 -7.77 4.01
CA ILE A 52 -2.20 -7.88 3.11
C ILE A 52 -3.41 -8.23 3.95
N VAL A 53 -4.44 -7.41 3.88
CA VAL A 53 -5.69 -7.61 4.58
C VAL A 53 -6.80 -7.79 3.56
N GLU A 54 -7.56 -8.86 3.70
CA GLU A 54 -8.70 -9.12 2.83
C GLU A 54 -9.98 -8.73 3.55
N ASN A 55 -10.83 -7.98 2.86
CA ASN A 55 -12.11 -7.56 3.39
C ASN A 55 -13.13 -7.57 2.26
N ASN A 56 -14.17 -8.41 2.39
CA ASN A 56 -15.20 -8.55 1.39
C ASN A 56 -14.68 -8.88 -0.02
N GLY A 57 -13.65 -9.71 -0.09
CA GLY A 57 -13.05 -10.10 -1.36
C GLY A 57 -12.06 -9.10 -1.94
N GLU A 58 -11.85 -7.98 -1.26
CA GLU A 58 -10.87 -6.98 -1.68
C GLU A 58 -9.64 -7.05 -0.79
N ILE A 59 -8.47 -6.91 -1.40
CA ILE A 59 -7.21 -6.89 -0.64
C ILE A 59 -6.68 -5.48 -0.56
N SER A 60 -6.12 -5.16 0.61
CA SER A 60 -5.53 -3.85 0.85
C SER A 60 -4.27 -4.01 1.69
N ALA A 61 -3.41 -2.99 1.63
CA ALA A 61 -2.18 -2.97 2.41
C ALA A 61 -2.42 -2.22 3.71
N GLU A 62 -1.90 -2.79 4.80
CA GLU A 62 -1.98 -2.21 6.13
C GLU A 62 -0.61 -2.34 6.80
N ASN A 63 -0.39 -1.61 7.89
CA ASN A 63 0.85 -1.70 8.68
C ASN A 63 2.11 -1.57 7.83
N LEU A 64 2.19 -0.48 7.10
CA LEU A 64 3.31 -0.19 6.21
C LEU A 64 4.59 0.11 7.00
N LYS A 65 5.71 -0.34 6.46
CA LYS A 65 7.02 -0.08 7.08
C LYS A 65 8.06 0.31 6.06
#